data_2d2c9b8139db97e0ab86b296e3fbedaf
#
_entry.id   2d2c9b8139db97e0ab86b296e3fbedaf
#
_cell.length_a   1.000
_cell.length_b   1.000
_cell.length_c   1.000
_cell.angle_alpha   90.00
_cell.angle_beta   90.00
_cell.angle_gamma   90.00
#
_symmetry.space_group_name_H-M   'P 1'
#
loop_
_entity.id
_entity.type
_entity.pdbx_description
1 polymer ?
#
loop_
_entity_poly.entity_id
_entity_poly.type
_entity_poly.pdbx_seq_one_letter_code
_entity_poly.pdbx_strand_id
1 'polypeptide(L)'
;VPMVDVNHLNGHVLAHFIQVEGEETEQPEFPFLCLLVSGGNSQIILVKAYNDMEILGQTIDDAAGEAIDKCSKVMGLGYPGGPIIDRLARQGNPKAYSFSKPHIPGLDYSFSGLKTSFLYSLKNWLKEDPDFIAHHQEDLAASLEATVVDILMEKLRKAAKQCGIRQVAVAGGVSANNGLRN
;
A
#
# COMPACT_ATOMS: atom_id res chain seq x y z
N VAL A 1 31.15 9.04 19.44
CA VAL A 1 29.80 8.71 19.88
C VAL A 1 29.56 7.25 19.55
N PRO A 2 29.10 6.40 20.50
CA PRO A 2 28.76 5.02 20.20
C PRO A 2 27.63 4.96 19.18
N MET A 3 27.79 4.17 18.12
CA MET A 3 26.73 3.90 17.14
C MET A 3 26.16 2.52 17.39
N VAL A 4 24.82 2.40 17.29
CA VAL A 4 24.10 1.13 17.34
C VAL A 4 23.46 0.93 15.96
N ASP A 5 23.72 -0.21 15.35
CA ASP A 5 23.08 -0.60 14.10
C ASP A 5 21.64 -1.05 14.40
N VAL A 6 20.69 -0.48 13.67
CA VAL A 6 19.26 -0.80 13.77
C VAL A 6 18.72 -1.09 12.39
N ASN A 7 18.07 -2.24 12.24
CA ASN A 7 17.38 -2.56 11.00
C ASN A 7 16.23 -1.56 10.76
N HIS A 8 16.28 -0.88 9.61
CA HIS A 8 15.33 0.17 9.24
C HIS A 8 13.87 -0.32 9.26
N LEU A 9 13.61 -1.54 8.78
CA LEU A 9 12.27 -2.12 8.72
C LEU A 9 11.73 -2.44 10.13
N ASN A 10 12.61 -2.94 11.02
CA ASN A 10 12.24 -3.14 12.42
C ASN A 10 11.90 -1.81 13.10
N GLY A 11 12.58 -0.73 12.73
CA GLY A 11 12.27 0.62 13.21
C GLY A 11 10.84 1.05 12.86
N HIS A 12 10.37 0.76 11.64
CA HIS A 12 8.98 1.03 11.25
C HIS A 12 7.96 0.23 12.07
N VAL A 13 8.24 -1.04 12.33
CA VAL A 13 7.37 -1.90 13.14
C VAL A 13 7.36 -1.44 14.60
N LEU A 14 8.53 -1.19 15.16
CA LEU A 14 8.69 -0.79 16.57
C LEU A 14 8.16 0.62 16.85
N ALA A 15 7.96 1.45 15.84
CA ALA A 15 7.34 2.77 16.00
C ALA A 15 5.93 2.69 16.63
N HIS A 16 5.22 1.56 16.49
CA HIS A 16 3.91 1.35 17.13
C HIS A 16 3.98 1.25 18.66
N PHE A 17 5.16 1.06 19.24
CA PHE A 17 5.38 1.01 20.68
C PHE A 17 5.87 2.33 21.28
N ILE A 18 6.05 3.38 20.45
CA ILE A 18 6.39 4.71 20.94
C ILE A 18 5.15 5.31 21.61
N GLN A 19 5.31 5.67 22.89
CA GLN A 19 4.28 6.39 23.64
C GLN A 19 4.60 7.89 23.63
N VAL A 20 3.60 8.69 23.32
CA VAL A 20 3.67 10.14 23.47
C VAL A 20 3.00 10.52 24.79
N GLU A 21 3.68 11.29 25.62
CA GLU A 21 3.16 11.71 26.93
C GLU A 21 1.83 12.47 26.76
N GLY A 22 0.78 11.98 27.41
CA GLY A 22 -0.56 12.58 27.31
C GLY A 22 -1.46 12.03 26.21
N GLU A 23 -0.99 11.08 25.38
CA GLU A 23 -1.81 10.38 24.39
C GLU A 23 -2.00 8.91 24.78
N GLU A 24 -3.27 8.47 24.88
CA GLU A 24 -3.59 7.04 25.00
C GLU A 24 -3.51 6.42 23.60
N THR A 25 -2.36 5.80 23.28
CA THR A 25 -2.21 5.01 22.06
C THR A 25 -2.35 3.54 22.38
N GLU A 26 -3.29 2.86 21.71
CA GLU A 26 -3.39 1.41 21.78
C GLU A 26 -2.14 0.79 21.17
N GLN A 27 -1.39 0.03 22.00
CA GLN A 27 -0.24 -0.72 21.52
C GLN A 27 -0.68 -2.11 21.07
N PRO A 28 -0.14 -2.65 19.98
CA PRO A 28 -0.44 -4.01 19.58
C PRO A 28 0.15 -5.01 20.59
N GLU A 29 -0.61 -6.07 20.88
CA GLU A 29 -0.15 -7.17 21.70
C GLU A 29 0.49 -8.27 20.82
N PHE A 30 1.57 -8.86 21.31
CA PHE A 30 2.22 -9.96 20.58
C PHE A 30 1.42 -11.26 20.69
N PRO A 31 1.37 -12.08 19.63
CA PRO A 31 1.83 -11.80 18.29
C PRO A 31 0.80 -10.98 17.47
N PHE A 32 1.28 -10.13 16.57
CA PHE A 32 0.44 -9.40 15.64
C PHE A 32 1.03 -9.41 14.22
N LEU A 33 0.22 -9.05 13.21
CA LEU A 33 0.69 -8.84 11.86
C LEU A 33 0.99 -7.35 11.63
N CYS A 34 2.09 -7.04 10.96
CA CYS A 34 2.39 -5.71 10.50
C CYS A 34 2.40 -5.68 8.97
N LEU A 35 1.53 -4.87 8.39
CA LEU A 35 1.57 -4.54 6.97
C LEU A 35 2.49 -3.32 6.79
N LEU A 36 3.70 -3.56 6.30
CA LEU A 36 4.67 -2.50 6.00
C LEU A 36 4.55 -2.09 4.54
N VAL A 37 4.08 -0.88 4.27
CA VAL A 37 3.85 -0.36 2.92
C VAL A 37 4.48 1.02 2.76
N SER A 38 5.45 1.11 1.85
CA SER A 38 6.18 2.35 1.55
C SER A 38 6.42 2.50 0.05
N GLY A 39 7.17 3.52 -0.35
CA GLY A 39 7.64 3.69 -1.72
C GLY A 39 8.49 2.52 -2.22
N GLY A 40 9.29 1.88 -1.35
CA GLY A 40 10.20 0.80 -1.72
C GLY A 40 9.88 -0.56 -1.10
N ASN A 41 8.88 -0.65 -0.21
CA ASN A 41 8.57 -1.90 0.49
C ASN A 41 7.06 -2.18 0.50
N SER A 42 6.71 -3.45 0.30
CA SER A 42 5.36 -3.97 0.55
C SER A 42 5.53 -5.37 1.14
N GLN A 43 5.31 -5.49 2.45
CA GLN A 43 5.61 -6.72 3.20
C GLN A 43 4.52 -7.00 4.24
N ILE A 44 4.26 -8.29 4.48
CA ILE A 44 3.50 -8.78 5.63
C ILE A 44 4.49 -9.40 6.60
N ILE A 45 4.55 -8.86 7.82
CA ILE A 45 5.50 -9.27 8.86
C ILE A 45 4.70 -9.85 10.03
N LEU A 46 5.04 -11.05 10.45
CA LEU A 46 4.59 -11.62 11.71
C LEU A 46 5.52 -11.16 12.81
N VAL A 47 5.00 -10.39 13.75
CA VAL A 47 5.75 -9.86 14.89
C VAL A 47 5.43 -10.69 16.13
N LYS A 48 6.37 -11.53 16.54
CA LYS A 48 6.22 -12.45 17.68
C LYS A 48 6.72 -11.83 19.00
N ALA A 49 7.75 -10.99 18.88
CA ALA A 49 8.36 -10.23 19.98
C ALA A 49 9.14 -9.04 19.39
N TYR A 50 9.69 -8.15 20.22
CA TYR A 50 10.48 -6.98 19.80
C TYR A 50 11.68 -7.34 18.90
N ASN A 51 12.26 -8.51 19.09
CA ASN A 51 13.43 -9.01 18.36
C ASN A 51 13.15 -10.31 17.59
N ASP A 52 11.89 -10.69 17.44
CA ASP A 52 11.46 -11.88 16.70
C ASP A 52 10.38 -11.51 15.69
N MET A 53 10.80 -11.27 14.45
CA MET A 53 9.96 -10.87 13.34
C MET A 53 10.24 -11.76 12.14
N GLU A 54 9.17 -12.21 11.47
CA GLU A 54 9.20 -13.08 10.32
C GLU A 54 8.46 -12.47 9.15
N ILE A 55 9.10 -12.35 7.99
CA ILE A 55 8.45 -11.91 6.76
C ILE A 55 7.66 -13.09 6.19
N LEU A 56 6.33 -12.97 6.17
CA LEU A 56 5.43 -13.99 5.62
C LEU A 56 5.21 -13.83 4.12
N GLY A 57 5.29 -12.61 3.61
CA GLY A 57 5.13 -12.28 2.20
C GLY A 57 5.68 -10.89 1.91
N GLN A 58 6.14 -10.70 0.67
CA GLN A 58 6.71 -9.43 0.22
C GLN A 58 6.47 -9.24 -1.27
N THR A 59 6.65 -8.02 -1.75
CA THR A 59 6.59 -7.79 -3.19
C THR A 59 7.76 -8.48 -3.91
N ILE A 60 7.43 -9.09 -5.05
CA ILE A 60 8.42 -9.72 -5.94
C ILE A 60 8.89 -8.80 -7.07
N ASP A 61 8.27 -7.62 -7.16
CA ASP A 61 8.56 -6.61 -8.20
C ASP A 61 8.42 -5.19 -7.60
N ASP A 62 7.58 -4.33 -8.18
CA ASP A 62 7.34 -2.99 -7.68
C ASP A 62 6.68 -3.03 -6.27
N ALA A 63 7.01 -2.08 -5.41
CA ALA A 63 6.25 -1.84 -4.18
C ALA A 63 4.94 -1.10 -4.50
N ALA A 64 3.96 -1.15 -3.59
CA ALA A 64 2.67 -0.48 -3.75
C ALA A 64 2.81 1.04 -3.97
N GLY A 65 3.65 1.70 -3.17
CA GLY A 65 3.90 3.14 -3.32
C GLY A 65 4.58 3.47 -4.66
N GLU A 66 5.53 2.65 -5.10
CA GLU A 66 6.18 2.79 -6.41
C GLU A 66 5.18 2.61 -7.56
N ALA A 67 4.25 1.66 -7.45
CA ALA A 67 3.20 1.46 -8.45
C ALA A 67 2.28 2.68 -8.54
N ILE A 68 1.88 3.25 -7.40
CA ILE A 68 1.09 4.50 -7.34
C ILE A 68 1.85 5.65 -8.00
N ASP A 69 3.12 5.86 -7.67
CA ASP A 69 3.95 6.92 -8.24
C ASP A 69 4.09 6.78 -9.76
N LYS A 70 4.30 5.55 -10.25
CA LYS A 70 4.37 5.25 -11.68
C LYS A 70 3.06 5.56 -12.41
N CYS A 71 1.91 5.22 -11.84
CA CYS A 71 0.60 5.51 -12.40
C CYS A 71 0.29 7.02 -12.36
N SER A 72 0.60 7.69 -11.26
CA SER A 72 0.50 9.15 -11.12
C SER A 72 1.30 9.88 -12.21
N LYS A 73 2.53 9.45 -12.45
CA LYS A 73 3.37 9.99 -13.52
C LYS A 73 2.75 9.80 -14.91
N VAL A 74 2.13 8.65 -15.16
CA VAL A 74 1.43 8.37 -16.43
C VAL A 74 0.21 9.27 -16.61
N MET A 75 -0.45 9.66 -15.53
CA MET A 75 -1.56 10.65 -15.54
C MET A 75 -1.06 12.10 -15.72
N GLY A 76 0.24 12.35 -15.76
CA GLY A 76 0.80 13.71 -15.79
C GLY A 76 0.71 14.46 -14.46
N LEU A 77 0.43 13.76 -13.37
CA LEU A 77 0.39 14.33 -12.03
C LEU A 77 1.82 14.43 -11.44
N GLY A 78 1.98 15.27 -10.43
CA GLY A 78 3.28 15.51 -9.80
C GLY A 78 3.85 14.32 -9.02
N TYR A 79 5.00 14.55 -8.39
CA TYR A 79 5.69 13.60 -7.50
C TYR A 79 5.93 14.25 -6.12
N PRO A 80 5.76 13.51 -5.00
CA PRO A 80 5.33 12.10 -4.91
C PRO A 80 3.85 11.92 -5.27
N GLY A 81 3.54 10.81 -5.98
CA GLY A 81 2.19 10.53 -6.48
C GLY A 81 1.19 10.12 -5.40
N GLY A 82 1.65 9.43 -4.35
CA GLY A 82 0.80 8.91 -3.29
C GLY A 82 -0.16 9.94 -2.68
N PRO A 83 0.33 11.08 -2.14
CA PRO A 83 -0.53 12.13 -1.57
C PRO A 83 -1.48 12.76 -2.58
N ILE A 84 -1.09 12.83 -3.86
CA ILE A 84 -1.90 13.40 -4.93
C ILE A 84 -3.06 12.45 -5.25
N ILE A 85 -2.76 11.16 -5.43
CA ILE A 85 -3.75 10.12 -5.69
C ILE A 85 -4.74 10.02 -4.52
N ASP A 86 -4.27 9.97 -3.26
CA ASP A 86 -5.13 9.92 -2.06
C ASP A 86 -6.10 11.12 -2.00
N ARG A 87 -5.61 12.32 -2.32
CA ARG A 87 -6.44 13.52 -2.34
C ARG A 87 -7.53 13.46 -3.41
N LEU A 88 -7.18 13.05 -4.63
CA LEU A 88 -8.12 12.93 -5.75
C LEU A 88 -9.13 11.80 -5.51
N ALA A 89 -8.66 10.67 -4.99
CA ALA A 89 -9.47 9.47 -4.73
C ALA A 89 -10.65 9.75 -3.79
N ARG A 90 -10.50 10.67 -2.84
CA ARG A 90 -11.59 11.06 -1.92
C ARG A 90 -12.79 11.67 -2.62
N GLN A 91 -12.63 12.17 -3.83
CA GLN A 91 -13.68 12.83 -4.61
C GLN A 91 -14.21 11.96 -5.75
N GLY A 92 -13.53 10.83 -6.02
CA GLY A 92 -13.82 9.93 -7.11
C GLY A 92 -14.63 8.70 -6.71
N ASN A 93 -15.10 7.99 -7.74
CA ASN A 93 -15.79 6.71 -7.59
C ASN A 93 -14.78 5.55 -7.70
N PRO A 94 -14.54 4.78 -6.62
CA PRO A 94 -13.57 3.68 -6.63
C PRO A 94 -13.98 2.49 -7.52
N LYS A 95 -15.21 2.49 -8.05
CA LYS A 95 -15.75 1.44 -8.93
C LYS A 95 -15.92 1.92 -10.38
N ALA A 96 -15.45 3.12 -10.71
CA ALA A 96 -15.60 3.67 -12.06
C ALA A 96 -14.79 2.88 -13.09
N TYR A 97 -13.59 2.44 -12.71
CA TYR A 97 -12.69 1.70 -13.58
C TYR A 97 -12.17 0.44 -12.91
N SER A 98 -11.87 -0.59 -13.71
CA SER A 98 -11.31 -1.85 -13.22
C SER A 98 -9.94 -2.07 -13.82
N PHE A 99 -8.95 -2.29 -12.96
CA PHE A 99 -7.58 -2.61 -13.36
C PHE A 99 -7.24 -4.06 -13.01
N SER A 100 -6.34 -4.65 -13.78
CA SER A 100 -5.89 -6.02 -13.56
C SER A 100 -5.17 -6.14 -12.23
N LYS A 101 -5.56 -7.15 -11.45
CA LYS A 101 -4.86 -7.54 -10.22
C LYS A 101 -3.97 -8.73 -10.54
N PRO A 102 -2.64 -8.62 -10.34
CA PRO A 102 -1.76 -9.77 -10.51
C PRO A 102 -2.17 -10.91 -9.57
N HIS A 103 -2.27 -12.11 -10.11
CA HIS A 103 -2.58 -13.28 -9.32
C HIS A 103 -1.33 -14.15 -9.17
N ILE A 104 -0.72 -14.07 -7.98
CA ILE A 104 0.46 -14.88 -7.63
C ILE A 104 0.15 -15.76 -6.42
N PRO A 105 0.78 -16.95 -6.30
CA PRO A 105 0.54 -17.85 -5.19
C PRO A 105 1.08 -17.29 -3.86
N GLY A 106 0.68 -17.92 -2.76
CA GLY A 106 1.20 -17.60 -1.43
C GLY A 106 0.75 -16.25 -0.88
N LEU A 107 1.62 -15.60 -0.12
CA LEU A 107 1.39 -14.31 0.54
C LEU A 107 2.19 -13.17 -0.10
N ASP A 108 2.96 -13.45 -1.14
CA ASP A 108 3.72 -12.42 -1.85
C ASP A 108 2.82 -11.48 -2.65
N TYR A 109 3.34 -10.27 -2.90
CA TYR A 109 2.70 -9.24 -3.69
C TYR A 109 3.35 -9.09 -5.06
N SER A 110 2.58 -8.61 -6.04
CA SER A 110 3.06 -8.11 -7.32
C SER A 110 2.25 -6.88 -7.72
N PHE A 111 2.91 -5.83 -8.17
CA PHE A 111 2.28 -4.57 -8.62
C PHE A 111 2.67 -4.16 -10.04
N SER A 112 3.68 -4.78 -10.65
CA SER A 112 4.16 -4.40 -11.99
C SER A 112 3.08 -4.53 -13.06
N GLY A 113 2.23 -5.56 -12.97
CA GLY A 113 1.10 -5.78 -13.87
C GLY A 113 0.02 -4.69 -13.77
N LEU A 114 -0.16 -4.09 -12.59
CA LEU A 114 -1.10 -2.98 -12.38
C LEU A 114 -0.73 -1.77 -13.23
N LYS A 115 0.54 -1.32 -13.18
CA LYS A 115 1.02 -0.21 -14.03
C LYS A 115 0.77 -0.46 -15.51
N THR A 116 1.05 -1.68 -15.98
CA THR A 116 0.87 -2.04 -17.39
C THR A 116 -0.59 -2.01 -17.80
N SER A 117 -1.47 -2.57 -16.97
CA SER A 117 -2.93 -2.55 -17.17
C SER A 117 -3.46 -1.11 -17.19
N PHE A 118 -3.04 -0.28 -16.25
CA PHE A 118 -3.42 1.12 -16.14
C PHE A 118 -3.00 1.91 -17.39
N LEU A 119 -1.75 1.79 -17.79
CA LEU A 119 -1.21 2.47 -18.97
C LEU A 119 -1.94 2.05 -20.25
N TYR A 120 -2.23 0.76 -20.40
CA TYR A 120 -2.92 0.25 -21.58
C TYR A 120 -4.35 0.78 -21.66
N SER A 121 -5.06 0.80 -20.54
CA SER A 121 -6.42 1.35 -20.45
C SER A 121 -6.44 2.84 -20.79
N LEU A 122 -5.51 3.62 -20.21
CA LEU A 122 -5.39 5.06 -20.52
C LEU A 122 -5.10 5.33 -21.99
N LYS A 123 -4.20 4.57 -22.61
CA LYS A 123 -3.90 4.72 -24.05
C LYS A 123 -5.13 4.51 -24.94
N ASN A 124 -6.01 3.60 -24.56
CA ASN A 124 -7.24 3.36 -25.32
C ASN A 124 -8.25 4.50 -25.12
N TRP A 125 -8.48 4.95 -23.89
CA TRP A 125 -9.41 6.05 -23.60
C TRP A 125 -8.94 7.38 -24.21
N LEU A 126 -7.65 7.67 -24.19
CA LEU A 126 -7.07 8.88 -24.79
C LEU A 126 -7.15 8.91 -26.34
N LYS A 127 -7.39 7.77 -26.99
CA LYS A 127 -7.67 7.75 -28.44
C LYS A 127 -9.08 8.28 -28.76
N GLU A 128 -10.02 8.06 -27.85
CA GLU A 128 -11.41 8.46 -27.98
C GLU A 128 -11.64 9.87 -27.45
N ASP A 129 -11.02 10.20 -26.30
CA ASP A 129 -11.04 11.52 -25.68
C ASP A 129 -9.62 11.95 -25.26
N PRO A 130 -8.98 12.88 -25.99
CA PRO A 130 -7.64 13.38 -25.65
C PRO A 130 -7.56 14.03 -24.27
N ASP A 131 -8.67 14.56 -23.72
CA ASP A 131 -8.75 15.19 -22.42
C ASP A 131 -9.29 14.25 -21.31
N PHE A 132 -9.35 12.94 -21.61
CA PHE A 132 -9.93 11.93 -20.71
C PHE A 132 -9.39 11.99 -19.28
N ILE A 133 -8.07 12.15 -19.12
CA ILE A 133 -7.46 12.22 -17.78
C ILE A 133 -7.99 13.45 -17.02
N ALA A 134 -8.07 14.60 -17.66
CA ALA A 134 -8.55 15.83 -17.02
C ALA A 134 -10.01 15.73 -16.58
N HIS A 135 -10.84 15.03 -17.38
CA HIS A 135 -12.26 14.85 -17.09
C HIS A 135 -12.55 13.76 -16.03
N HIS A 136 -11.61 12.81 -15.82
CA HIS A 136 -11.84 11.61 -15.01
C HIS A 136 -10.75 11.34 -13.97
N GLN A 137 -9.94 12.35 -13.63
CA GLN A 137 -8.77 12.14 -12.77
C GLN A 137 -9.11 11.65 -11.36
N GLU A 138 -10.24 12.11 -10.79
CA GLU A 138 -10.72 11.70 -9.49
C GLU A 138 -11.15 10.23 -9.49
N ASP A 139 -11.90 9.82 -10.50
CA ASP A 139 -12.37 8.45 -10.66
C ASP A 139 -11.23 7.48 -10.98
N LEU A 140 -10.25 7.92 -11.80
CA LEU A 140 -9.04 7.15 -12.08
C LEU A 140 -8.22 6.95 -10.81
N ALA A 141 -8.01 8.00 -10.03
CA ALA A 141 -7.29 7.95 -8.77
C ALA A 141 -7.99 7.04 -7.76
N ALA A 142 -9.31 7.18 -7.60
CA ALA A 142 -10.10 6.36 -6.69
C ALA A 142 -10.08 4.87 -7.07
N SER A 143 -10.21 4.56 -8.36
CA SER A 143 -10.18 3.19 -8.86
C SER A 143 -8.79 2.55 -8.76
N LEU A 144 -7.72 3.33 -8.98
CA LEU A 144 -6.34 2.91 -8.78
C LEU A 144 -6.07 2.58 -7.32
N GLU A 145 -6.41 3.51 -6.41
CA GLU A 145 -6.24 3.34 -4.98
C GLU A 145 -6.99 2.11 -4.47
N ALA A 146 -8.27 1.96 -4.84
CA ALA A 146 -9.07 0.80 -4.47
C ALA A 146 -8.44 -0.53 -4.95
N THR A 147 -7.86 -0.54 -6.16
CA THR A 147 -7.19 -1.73 -6.69
C THR A 147 -5.94 -2.08 -5.87
N VAL A 148 -5.12 -1.09 -5.50
CA VAL A 148 -3.93 -1.30 -4.66
C VAL A 148 -4.33 -1.80 -3.27
N VAL A 149 -5.32 -1.18 -2.65
CA VAL A 149 -5.84 -1.59 -1.33
C VAL A 149 -6.37 -3.03 -1.38
N ASP A 150 -7.13 -3.37 -2.41
CA ASP A 150 -7.64 -4.74 -2.58
C ASP A 150 -6.52 -5.78 -2.68
N ILE A 151 -5.46 -5.49 -3.45
CA ILE A 151 -4.29 -6.39 -3.57
C ILE A 151 -3.64 -6.60 -2.20
N LEU A 152 -3.41 -5.51 -1.46
CA LEU A 152 -2.79 -5.55 -0.13
C LEU A 152 -3.66 -6.33 0.86
N MET A 153 -4.95 -6.03 0.91
CA MET A 153 -5.88 -6.61 1.89
C MET A 153 -6.21 -8.07 1.60
N GLU A 154 -6.22 -8.51 0.34
CA GLU A 154 -6.41 -9.93 -0.01
C GLU A 154 -5.37 -10.81 0.67
N LYS A 155 -4.09 -10.47 0.53
CA LYS A 155 -2.98 -11.23 1.10
C LYS A 155 -2.89 -11.08 2.62
N LEU A 156 -3.16 -9.89 3.14
CA LEU A 156 -3.18 -9.65 4.58
C LEU A 156 -4.26 -10.48 5.28
N ARG A 157 -5.49 -10.51 4.75
CA ARG A 157 -6.56 -11.37 5.28
C ARG A 157 -6.21 -12.85 5.22
N LYS A 158 -5.54 -13.29 4.13
CA LYS A 158 -5.05 -14.66 4.01
C LYS A 158 -4.00 -14.98 5.08
N ALA A 159 -3.03 -14.09 5.31
CA ALA A 159 -2.03 -14.24 6.36
C ALA A 159 -2.67 -14.29 7.75
N ALA A 160 -3.59 -13.37 8.06
CA ALA A 160 -4.31 -13.33 9.32
C ALA A 160 -5.05 -14.64 9.61
N LYS A 161 -5.72 -15.21 8.60
CA LYS A 161 -6.41 -16.49 8.70
C LYS A 161 -5.44 -17.66 8.90
N GLN A 162 -4.31 -17.69 8.19
CA GLN A 162 -3.30 -18.75 8.31
C GLN A 162 -2.62 -18.75 9.69
N CYS A 163 -2.34 -17.56 10.24
CA CYS A 163 -1.69 -17.43 11.53
C CYS A 163 -2.66 -17.41 12.72
N GLY A 164 -3.98 -17.32 12.49
CA GLY A 164 -4.97 -17.18 13.55
C GLY A 164 -4.89 -15.85 14.31
N ILE A 165 -4.32 -14.81 13.69
CA ILE A 165 -4.07 -13.50 14.28
C ILE A 165 -5.18 -12.52 13.87
N ARG A 166 -5.64 -11.69 14.82
CA ARG A 166 -6.68 -10.69 14.61
C ARG A 166 -6.18 -9.26 14.68
N GLN A 167 -5.03 -9.03 15.33
CA GLN A 167 -4.44 -7.71 15.44
C GLN A 167 -3.52 -7.44 14.26
N VAL A 168 -3.73 -6.28 13.63
CA VAL A 168 -2.94 -5.82 12.49
C VAL A 168 -2.50 -4.39 12.73
N ALA A 169 -1.21 -4.15 12.57
CA ALA A 169 -0.63 -2.81 12.50
C ALA A 169 -0.28 -2.47 11.06
N VAL A 170 -0.32 -1.19 10.71
CA VAL A 170 0.09 -0.71 9.38
C VAL A 170 1.21 0.30 9.54
N ALA A 171 2.33 0.09 8.87
CA ALA A 171 3.53 0.92 8.96
C ALA A 171 4.01 1.37 7.56
N GLY A 172 4.91 2.36 7.54
CA GLY A 172 5.47 2.93 6.31
C GLY A 172 4.66 4.11 5.77
N GLY A 173 5.23 4.85 4.80
CA GLY A 173 4.64 6.09 4.29
C GLY A 173 3.25 5.95 3.67
N VAL A 174 2.96 4.82 3.03
CA VAL A 174 1.63 4.52 2.45
C VAL A 174 0.58 4.25 3.53
N SER A 175 0.98 3.98 4.79
CA SER A 175 0.04 3.83 5.90
C SER A 175 -0.78 5.10 6.18
N ALA A 176 -0.34 6.26 5.68
CA ALA A 176 -1.08 7.52 5.77
C ALA A 176 -2.24 7.60 4.76
N ASN A 177 -2.31 6.69 3.78
CA ASN A 177 -3.35 6.65 2.77
C ASN A 177 -4.72 6.33 3.40
N ASN A 178 -5.72 7.13 3.09
CA ASN A 178 -7.06 7.02 3.71
C ASN A 178 -7.82 5.80 3.23
N GLY A 179 -7.65 5.37 1.99
CA GLY A 179 -8.26 4.15 1.46
C GLY A 179 -7.78 2.89 2.18
N LEU A 180 -6.52 2.88 2.64
CA LEU A 180 -5.96 1.76 3.39
C LEU A 180 -6.43 1.74 4.87
N ARG A 181 -6.76 2.90 5.45
CA ARG A 181 -7.18 3.05 6.85
C ARG A 181 -8.66 2.77 7.09
N ASN A 182 -9.49 2.89 6.08
CA ASN A 182 -10.93 2.68 6.12
C ASN A 182 -11.31 1.23 5.74
#